data_dd2255cdac17250a4251c062457a9ff1
#
_entry.id   dd2255cdac17250a4251c062457a9ff1
#
_cell.length_a   1.000
_cell.length_b   1.000
_cell.length_c   1.000
_cell.angle_alpha   90.00
_cell.angle_beta   90.00
_cell.angle_gamma   90.00
#
_symmetry.space_group_name_H-M   'P 1'
#
loop_
_entity.id
_entity.type
_entity.pdbx_description
1 polymer ?
#
loop_
_entity_poly.entity_id
_entity_poly.type
_entity_poly.pdbx_seq_one_letter_code
_entity_poly.pdbx_strand_id
1 'polypeptide(L)'
;MRASTVLVVAASLIVASALVAQETAPAKKAPASAAARLVMTHAAELKWTDLDPKGAPGVKIADLWGNHAKGAFGAYIKLPAGFAVPLHTHTHDMRVIFVSGTYIQAPEGRPEVRLGAGSYMMQPGGNYRHTTSCDKTSDCVFFVESNGAFDLKVVETAKPVKNP
;
A
#
# COMPACT_ATOMS: atom_id res chain seq x y z
N MET A 1 -36.90 85.85 9.96
CA MET A 1 -36.89 84.56 9.34
C MET A 1 -35.56 84.38 8.68
N ARG A 2 -34.64 83.58 9.24
CA ARG A 2 -33.26 83.35 8.70
C ARG A 2 -33.18 81.89 8.25
N ALA A 3 -33.07 81.70 6.95
CA ALA A 3 -32.87 80.37 6.36
C ALA A 3 -31.36 79.96 6.49
N SER A 4 -31.11 78.85 7.15
CA SER A 4 -29.74 78.31 7.25
C SER A 4 -29.58 77.26 6.16
N THR A 5 -28.67 77.53 5.24
CA THR A 5 -28.27 76.59 4.18
C THR A 5 -27.23 75.62 4.75
N VAL A 6 -27.55 74.35 4.75
CA VAL A 6 -26.62 73.29 5.14
C VAL A 6 -25.88 72.81 3.89
N LEU A 7 -24.56 72.97 3.87
CA LEU A 7 -23.65 72.49 2.81
C LEU A 7 -23.28 71.04 3.12
N VAL A 8 -23.70 70.10 2.30
CA VAL A 8 -23.29 68.69 2.39
C VAL A 8 -22.06 68.49 1.52
N VAL A 9 -20.90 68.27 2.15
CA VAL A 9 -19.67 67.90 1.47
C VAL A 9 -19.63 66.36 1.32
N ALA A 10 -19.79 65.89 0.10
CA ALA A 10 -19.62 64.49 -0.21
C ALA A 10 -18.13 64.17 -0.39
N ALA A 11 -17.53 63.44 0.55
CA ALA A 11 -16.18 62.94 0.45
C ALA A 11 -16.18 61.61 -0.36
N SER A 12 -15.67 61.65 -1.58
CA SER A 12 -15.50 60.44 -2.42
C SER A 12 -14.23 59.69 -2.00
N LEU A 13 -14.36 58.54 -1.37
CA LEU A 13 -13.26 57.61 -1.09
C LEU A 13 -12.93 56.84 -2.37
N ILE A 14 -11.81 57.12 -2.97
CA ILE A 14 -11.23 56.30 -4.07
C ILE A 14 -10.51 55.14 -3.42
N VAL A 15 -11.11 53.93 -3.48
CA VAL A 15 -10.43 52.69 -3.10
C VAL A 15 -9.56 52.23 -4.28
N ALA A 16 -8.27 52.46 -4.18
CA ALA A 16 -7.29 51.89 -5.13
C ALA A 16 -7.10 50.40 -4.85
N SER A 17 -7.72 49.54 -5.67
CA SER A 17 -7.47 48.09 -5.63
C SER A 17 -6.10 47.79 -6.23
N ALA A 18 -5.10 47.49 -5.39
CA ALA A 18 -3.81 46.97 -5.82
C ALA A 18 -4.02 45.52 -6.30
N LEU A 19 -3.96 45.30 -7.62
CA LEU A 19 -3.84 43.97 -8.21
C LEU A 19 -2.44 43.44 -7.85
N VAL A 20 -2.35 42.56 -6.87
CA VAL A 20 -1.15 41.77 -6.63
C VAL A 20 -1.08 40.70 -7.73
N ALA A 21 -0.22 40.89 -8.71
CA ALA A 21 0.11 39.88 -9.69
C ALA A 21 0.83 38.74 -8.96
N GLN A 22 0.14 37.63 -8.78
CA GLN A 22 0.71 36.43 -8.21
C GLN A 22 1.60 35.80 -9.29
N GLU A 23 2.91 36.00 -9.16
CA GLU A 23 3.93 35.39 -10.02
C GLU A 23 3.90 33.89 -9.79
N THR A 24 3.29 33.15 -10.74
CA THR A 24 3.26 31.69 -10.69
C THR A 24 4.66 31.17 -11.03
N ALA A 25 5.37 30.66 -10.03
CA ALA A 25 6.63 29.97 -10.22
C ALA A 25 6.48 28.89 -11.31
N PRO A 26 7.45 28.73 -12.22
CA PRO A 26 7.37 27.73 -13.28
C PRO A 26 7.24 26.34 -12.69
N ALA A 27 6.17 25.64 -13.00
CA ALA A 27 5.95 24.28 -12.59
C ALA A 27 7.14 23.41 -13.04
N LYS A 28 7.85 22.83 -12.09
CA LYS A 28 8.97 21.91 -12.34
C LYS A 28 8.45 20.76 -13.20
N LYS A 29 8.85 20.73 -14.48
CA LYS A 29 8.44 19.71 -15.42
C LYS A 29 8.79 18.35 -14.84
N ALA A 30 7.79 17.53 -14.57
CA ALA A 30 8.01 16.15 -14.11
C ALA A 30 8.91 15.44 -15.14
N PRO A 31 9.87 14.59 -14.71
CA PRO A 31 10.71 13.86 -15.63
C PRO A 31 9.79 13.08 -16.57
N ALA A 32 10.07 13.17 -17.87
CA ALA A 32 9.31 12.43 -18.88
C ALA A 32 9.34 10.94 -18.50
N SER A 33 8.16 10.37 -18.22
CA SER A 33 8.02 8.94 -18.00
C SER A 33 8.61 8.23 -19.22
N ALA A 34 9.55 7.31 -19.00
CA ALA A 34 10.04 6.46 -20.08
C ALA A 34 8.82 5.84 -20.76
N ALA A 35 8.76 5.92 -22.11
CA ALA A 35 7.62 5.42 -22.87
C ALA A 35 7.29 3.99 -22.42
N ALA A 36 6.03 3.76 -22.02
CA ALA A 36 5.58 2.44 -21.60
C ALA A 36 5.83 1.43 -22.71
N ARG A 37 6.49 0.32 -22.40
CA ARG A 37 6.79 -0.77 -23.34
C ARG A 37 5.84 -1.93 -23.04
N LEU A 38 5.34 -2.56 -24.08
CA LEU A 38 4.60 -3.81 -23.93
C LEU A 38 5.53 -4.88 -23.34
N VAL A 39 5.11 -5.47 -22.21
CA VAL A 39 5.78 -6.61 -21.56
C VAL A 39 4.77 -7.75 -21.48
N MET A 40 5.14 -8.91 -21.99
CA MET A 40 4.37 -10.15 -21.86
C MET A 40 5.31 -11.22 -21.30
N THR A 41 4.90 -11.88 -20.23
CA THR A 41 5.69 -12.92 -19.58
C THR A 41 4.81 -14.16 -19.44
N HIS A 42 5.22 -15.27 -20.02
CA HIS A 42 4.55 -16.55 -19.80
C HIS A 42 4.76 -17.04 -18.37
N ALA A 43 3.77 -17.72 -17.81
CA ALA A 43 3.87 -18.26 -16.45
C ALA A 43 5.10 -19.16 -16.24
N ALA A 44 5.51 -19.91 -17.28
CA ALA A 44 6.70 -20.75 -17.27
C ALA A 44 8.03 -19.96 -17.25
N GLU A 45 8.01 -18.67 -17.60
CA GLU A 45 9.18 -17.80 -17.66
C GLU A 45 9.38 -16.98 -16.38
N LEU A 46 8.44 -17.05 -15.44
CA LEU A 46 8.54 -16.35 -14.16
C LEU A 46 9.81 -16.75 -13.42
N LYS A 47 10.55 -15.77 -12.95
CA LYS A 47 11.81 -15.96 -12.23
C LYS A 47 11.54 -16.06 -10.73
N TRP A 48 11.22 -17.25 -10.28
CA TRP A 48 10.97 -17.52 -8.87
C TRP A 48 12.28 -17.55 -8.07
N THR A 49 12.32 -16.79 -6.98
CA THR A 49 13.40 -16.79 -5.99
C THR A 49 12.83 -17.06 -4.60
N ASP A 50 13.67 -17.44 -3.66
CA ASP A 50 13.24 -17.53 -2.26
C ASP A 50 12.97 -16.12 -1.71
N LEU A 51 11.82 -15.92 -1.07
CA LEU A 51 11.48 -14.64 -0.45
C LEU A 51 12.35 -14.41 0.79
N ASP A 52 12.43 -15.40 1.66
CA ASP A 52 13.30 -15.45 2.83
C ASP A 52 13.64 -16.91 3.13
N PRO A 53 14.79 -17.41 2.65
CA PRO A 53 15.13 -18.82 2.80
C PRO A 53 15.32 -19.28 4.24
N LYS A 54 15.55 -18.35 5.18
CA LYS A 54 15.76 -18.66 6.60
C LYS A 54 14.49 -18.51 7.42
N GLY A 55 13.77 -17.41 7.25
CA GLY A 55 12.57 -17.10 8.05
C GLY A 55 11.29 -17.68 7.48
N ALA A 56 11.24 -17.93 6.15
CA ALA A 56 10.07 -18.44 5.45
C ALA A 56 10.46 -19.49 4.40
N PRO A 57 10.99 -20.65 4.81
CA PRO A 57 11.49 -21.67 3.87
C PRO A 57 10.36 -22.15 2.95
N GLY A 58 10.67 -22.22 1.65
CA GLY A 58 9.74 -22.65 0.61
C GLY A 58 8.82 -21.55 0.06
N VAL A 59 8.74 -20.39 0.70
CA VAL A 59 8.01 -19.23 0.16
C VAL A 59 8.82 -18.65 -1.00
N LYS A 60 8.16 -18.49 -2.16
CA LYS A 60 8.78 -17.97 -3.38
C LYS A 60 8.14 -16.65 -3.79
N ILE A 61 8.95 -15.81 -4.46
CA ILE A 61 8.50 -14.56 -5.07
C ILE A 61 9.03 -14.45 -6.50
N ALA A 62 8.24 -13.84 -7.39
CA ALA A 62 8.65 -13.52 -8.75
C ALA A 62 8.24 -12.08 -9.05
N ASP A 63 9.21 -11.15 -9.06
CA ASP A 63 8.98 -9.76 -9.43
C ASP A 63 8.53 -9.66 -10.90
N LEU A 64 7.42 -8.96 -11.16
CA LEU A 64 6.92 -8.64 -12.50
C LEU A 64 7.36 -7.23 -12.92
N TRP A 65 7.41 -6.33 -11.96
CA TRP A 65 7.95 -4.97 -12.10
C TRP A 65 8.46 -4.47 -10.76
N GLY A 66 9.38 -3.51 -10.79
CA GLY A 66 10.02 -2.97 -9.59
C GLY A 66 10.97 -3.97 -8.93
N ASN A 67 11.12 -3.86 -7.62
CA ASN A 67 11.94 -4.76 -6.82
C ASN A 67 11.41 -4.81 -5.39
N HIS A 68 10.86 -5.94 -4.98
CA HIS A 68 10.22 -6.11 -3.67
C HIS A 68 11.14 -5.79 -2.47
N ALA A 69 12.44 -6.01 -2.60
CA ALA A 69 13.38 -5.74 -1.52
C ALA A 69 13.84 -4.27 -1.42
N LYS A 70 13.52 -3.43 -2.41
CA LYS A 70 14.08 -2.07 -2.52
C LYS A 70 13.05 -0.93 -2.57
N GLY A 71 11.83 -1.21 -2.99
CA GLY A 71 10.82 -0.17 -3.17
C GLY A 71 9.53 -0.68 -3.77
N ALA A 72 8.80 0.17 -4.46
CA ALA A 72 7.55 -0.18 -5.12
C ALA A 72 7.71 -1.36 -6.08
N PHE A 73 6.77 -2.28 -6.06
CA PHE A 73 6.82 -3.51 -6.84
C PHE A 73 5.45 -4.09 -7.16
N GLY A 74 5.40 -4.97 -8.15
CA GLY A 74 4.33 -5.95 -8.37
C GLY A 74 4.94 -7.32 -8.60
N ALA A 75 4.49 -8.31 -7.87
CA ALA A 75 5.06 -9.65 -7.88
C ALA A 75 4.01 -10.73 -7.68
N TYR A 76 4.31 -11.95 -8.11
CA TYR A 76 3.65 -13.14 -7.58
C TYR A 76 4.37 -13.64 -6.34
N ILE A 77 3.59 -14.06 -5.34
CA ILE A 77 4.09 -14.81 -4.17
C ILE A 77 3.43 -16.19 -4.17
N LYS A 78 4.21 -17.20 -3.81
CA LYS A 78 3.74 -18.57 -3.62
C LYS A 78 4.07 -19.02 -2.19
N LEU A 79 3.02 -19.39 -1.46
CA LEU A 79 3.12 -20.04 -0.16
C LEU A 79 2.92 -21.55 -0.33
N PRO A 80 3.76 -22.41 0.24
CA PRO A 80 3.52 -23.83 0.27
C PRO A 80 2.21 -24.18 0.98
N ALA A 81 1.58 -25.28 0.59
CA ALA A 81 0.41 -25.83 1.29
C ALA A 81 0.68 -26.00 2.78
N GLY A 82 -0.21 -25.49 3.62
CA GLY A 82 -0.09 -25.53 5.08
C GLY A 82 0.92 -24.55 5.69
N PHE A 83 1.60 -23.72 4.89
CA PHE A 83 2.50 -22.68 5.41
C PHE A 83 1.71 -21.67 6.25
N ALA A 84 2.26 -21.26 7.39
CA ALA A 84 1.64 -20.30 8.29
C ALA A 84 2.64 -19.24 8.75
N VAL A 85 2.17 -18.01 8.80
CA VAL A 85 2.91 -16.86 9.31
C VAL A 85 2.29 -16.44 10.63
N PRO A 86 3.09 -16.29 11.71
CA PRO A 86 2.60 -15.84 13.01
C PRO A 86 2.07 -14.41 12.94
N LEU A 87 1.56 -13.91 14.04
CA LEU A 87 1.06 -12.52 14.13
C LEU A 87 2.14 -11.54 13.70
N HIS A 88 1.83 -10.71 12.70
CA HIS A 88 2.79 -9.78 12.10
C HIS A 88 2.12 -8.53 11.56
N THR A 89 2.93 -7.59 11.11
CA THR A 89 2.55 -6.35 10.39
C THR A 89 3.43 -6.16 9.17
N HIS A 90 3.02 -5.25 8.28
CA HIS A 90 3.82 -4.75 7.15
C HIS A 90 3.94 -3.23 7.23
N THR A 91 5.01 -2.65 6.71
CA THR A 91 5.15 -1.18 6.69
C THR A 91 4.21 -0.52 5.69
N HIS A 92 4.06 -1.11 4.52
CA HIS A 92 3.33 -0.51 3.40
C HIS A 92 2.03 -1.23 3.10
N ASP A 93 1.05 -0.48 2.59
CA ASP A 93 -0.18 -1.06 2.06
C ASP A 93 0.12 -1.99 0.89
N MET A 94 -0.64 -3.07 0.80
CA MET A 94 -0.57 -4.03 -0.30
C MET A 94 -1.94 -4.28 -0.89
N ARG A 95 -2.01 -4.41 -2.22
CA ARG A 95 -3.18 -4.90 -2.93
C ARG A 95 -2.90 -6.29 -3.45
N VAL A 96 -3.80 -7.20 -3.17
CA VAL A 96 -3.59 -8.63 -3.40
C VAL A 96 -4.74 -9.20 -4.21
N ILE A 97 -4.41 -9.96 -5.26
CA ILE A 97 -5.38 -10.75 -6.04
C ILE A 97 -4.96 -12.21 -5.95
N PHE A 98 -5.87 -13.08 -5.49
CA PHE A 98 -5.59 -14.50 -5.31
C PHE A 98 -5.79 -15.24 -6.62
N VAL A 99 -4.80 -16.07 -6.99
CA VAL A 99 -4.74 -16.78 -8.27
C VAL A 99 -5.08 -18.26 -8.10
N SER A 100 -4.55 -18.90 -7.04
CA SER A 100 -4.84 -20.31 -6.74
C SER A 100 -4.64 -20.62 -5.27
N GLY A 101 -5.17 -21.76 -4.84
CA GLY A 101 -5.18 -22.17 -3.43
C GLY A 101 -6.22 -21.41 -2.61
N THR A 102 -6.19 -21.65 -1.30
CA THR A 102 -7.05 -20.95 -0.34
C THR A 102 -6.15 -20.25 0.70
N TYR A 103 -6.04 -18.96 0.57
CA TYR A 103 -5.33 -18.10 1.52
C TYR A 103 -6.24 -17.79 2.71
N ILE A 104 -5.70 -17.81 3.91
CA ILE A 104 -6.43 -17.58 5.14
C ILE A 104 -5.83 -16.37 5.86
N GLN A 105 -6.65 -15.35 6.04
CA GLN A 105 -6.29 -14.10 6.74
C GLN A 105 -7.05 -14.03 8.05
N ALA A 106 -6.36 -13.86 9.17
CA ALA A 106 -6.99 -13.64 10.46
C ALA A 106 -6.48 -12.34 11.10
N PRO A 107 -7.25 -11.24 10.99
CA PRO A 107 -6.96 -10.01 11.71
C PRO A 107 -6.99 -10.25 13.23
N GLU A 108 -6.09 -9.62 13.98
CA GLU A 108 -6.03 -9.79 15.42
C GLU A 108 -7.40 -9.50 16.08
N GLY A 109 -7.88 -10.46 16.90
CA GLY A 109 -9.16 -10.34 17.59
C GLY A 109 -10.40 -10.49 16.70
N ARG A 110 -10.26 -10.96 15.45
CA ARG A 110 -11.37 -11.18 14.51
C ARG A 110 -11.36 -12.61 13.96
N PRO A 111 -12.49 -13.11 13.49
CA PRO A 111 -12.55 -14.39 12.79
C PRO A 111 -11.66 -14.41 11.55
N GLU A 112 -11.15 -15.58 11.19
CA GLU A 112 -10.44 -15.79 9.94
C GLU A 112 -11.36 -15.63 8.73
N VAL A 113 -10.76 -15.17 7.63
CA VAL A 113 -11.40 -15.07 6.31
C VAL A 113 -10.61 -15.92 5.32
N ARG A 114 -11.31 -16.76 4.58
CA ARG A 114 -10.73 -17.66 3.57
C ARG A 114 -10.95 -17.07 2.18
N LEU A 115 -9.87 -16.88 1.44
CA LEU A 115 -9.84 -16.18 0.16
C LEU A 115 -9.32 -17.15 -0.92
N GLY A 116 -10.20 -17.56 -1.81
CA GLY A 116 -9.87 -18.41 -2.95
C GLY A 116 -9.53 -17.61 -4.21
N ALA A 117 -9.28 -18.31 -5.31
CA ALA A 117 -8.99 -17.72 -6.61
C ALA A 117 -10.04 -16.68 -7.04
N GLY A 118 -9.57 -15.53 -7.59
CA GLY A 118 -10.40 -14.39 -7.98
C GLY A 118 -10.75 -13.44 -6.85
N SER A 119 -10.46 -13.79 -5.58
CA SER A 119 -10.66 -12.86 -4.45
C SER A 119 -9.68 -11.70 -4.49
N TYR A 120 -10.09 -10.58 -3.88
CA TYR A 120 -9.27 -9.38 -3.71
C TYR A 120 -9.14 -9.04 -2.22
N MET A 121 -7.98 -8.54 -1.83
CA MET A 121 -7.72 -8.01 -0.50
C MET A 121 -6.88 -6.73 -0.60
N MET A 122 -7.27 -5.71 0.15
CA MET A 122 -6.43 -4.56 0.47
C MET A 122 -5.90 -4.77 1.88
N GLN A 123 -4.60 -4.99 1.99
CA GLN A 123 -3.88 -5.20 3.24
C GLN A 123 -3.31 -3.87 3.71
N PRO A 124 -3.82 -3.26 4.81
CA PRO A 124 -3.22 -2.04 5.34
C PRO A 124 -1.83 -2.28 5.88
N GLY A 125 -0.96 -1.30 5.69
CA GLY A 125 0.34 -1.22 6.36
C GLY A 125 0.25 -0.67 7.78
N GLY A 126 1.40 -0.36 8.36
CA GLY A 126 1.51 0.22 9.71
C GLY A 126 1.20 -0.79 10.81
N ASN A 127 0.24 -0.49 11.65
CA ASN A 127 -0.06 -1.28 12.85
C ASN A 127 -1.17 -2.34 12.64
N TYR A 128 -1.52 -2.66 11.40
CA TYR A 128 -2.53 -3.69 11.15
C TYR A 128 -1.95 -5.09 11.38
N ARG A 129 -2.34 -5.69 12.51
CA ARG A 129 -1.82 -6.98 13.01
C ARG A 129 -2.70 -8.12 12.54
N HIS A 130 -2.09 -9.16 12.00
CA HIS A 130 -2.80 -10.33 11.47
C HIS A 130 -1.90 -11.57 11.42
N THR A 131 -2.53 -12.73 11.33
CA THR A 131 -1.87 -13.97 10.93
C THR A 131 -2.26 -14.32 9.50
N THR A 132 -1.40 -15.07 8.83
CA THR A 132 -1.61 -15.54 7.47
C THR A 132 -1.33 -17.03 7.40
N SER A 133 -2.13 -17.76 6.64
CA SER A 133 -1.78 -19.14 6.27
C SER A 133 -2.30 -19.51 4.89
N CYS A 134 -1.72 -20.56 4.35
CA CYS A 134 -2.22 -21.26 3.17
C CYS A 134 -2.89 -22.56 3.61
N ASP A 135 -4.06 -22.88 3.06
CA ASP A 135 -4.73 -24.15 3.31
C ASP A 135 -3.82 -25.34 2.93
N LYS A 136 -4.04 -26.48 3.60
CA LYS A 136 -3.18 -27.65 3.44
C LYS A 136 -3.39 -28.42 2.13
N THR A 137 -4.44 -28.07 1.36
CA THR A 137 -4.85 -28.83 0.16
C THR A 137 -3.99 -28.53 -1.07
N SER A 138 -3.45 -27.31 -1.19
CA SER A 138 -2.63 -26.89 -2.32
C SER A 138 -1.83 -25.62 -1.99
N ASP A 139 -0.78 -25.35 -2.76
CA ASP A 139 -0.06 -24.08 -2.68
C ASP A 139 -0.97 -22.90 -2.96
N CYS A 140 -0.75 -21.80 -2.26
CA CYS A 140 -1.41 -20.52 -2.51
C CYS A 140 -0.52 -19.66 -3.41
N VAL A 141 -1.08 -19.20 -4.53
CA VAL A 141 -0.42 -18.23 -5.42
C VAL A 141 -1.27 -16.98 -5.47
N PHE A 142 -0.65 -15.83 -5.31
CA PHE A 142 -1.32 -14.54 -5.40
C PHE A 142 -0.40 -13.47 -5.99
N PHE A 143 -1.01 -12.53 -6.70
CA PHE A 143 -0.36 -11.30 -7.13
C PHE A 143 -0.44 -10.29 -5.99
N VAL A 144 0.66 -9.58 -5.76
CA VAL A 144 0.74 -8.49 -4.79
C VAL A 144 1.41 -7.27 -5.41
N GLU A 145 0.87 -6.10 -5.13
CA GLU A 145 1.53 -4.82 -5.42
C GLU A 145 1.62 -3.95 -4.17
N SER A 146 2.69 -3.17 -4.08
CA SER A 146 2.92 -2.20 -3.00
C SER A 146 3.68 -0.99 -3.51
N ASN A 147 3.45 0.17 -2.86
CA ASN A 147 4.18 1.41 -3.15
C ASN A 147 5.55 1.49 -2.45
N GLY A 148 5.91 0.50 -1.65
CA GLY A 148 7.20 0.42 -0.95
C GLY A 148 7.75 -0.99 -0.93
N ALA A 149 8.92 -1.16 -0.33
CA ALA A 149 9.54 -2.48 -0.20
C ALA A 149 8.68 -3.43 0.64
N PHE A 150 8.72 -4.71 0.30
CA PHE A 150 8.10 -5.76 1.11
C PHE A 150 8.87 -5.95 2.41
N ASP A 151 8.17 -5.96 3.51
CA ASP A 151 8.68 -6.39 4.81
C ASP A 151 7.64 -7.21 5.56
N LEU A 152 8.06 -7.92 6.57
CA LEU A 152 7.23 -8.65 7.51
C LEU A 152 7.85 -8.51 8.90
N LYS A 153 7.06 -7.95 9.84
CA LYS A 153 7.50 -7.68 11.21
C LYS A 153 6.68 -8.55 12.16
N VAL A 154 7.28 -9.63 12.64
CA VAL A 154 6.64 -10.50 13.62
C VAL A 154 6.36 -9.72 14.91
N VAL A 155 5.15 -9.83 15.41
CA VAL A 155 4.75 -9.25 16.70
C VAL A 155 5.05 -10.26 17.80
N GLU A 156 5.97 -9.91 18.69
CA GLU A 156 6.22 -10.72 19.87
C GLU A 156 4.99 -10.68 20.80
N THR A 157 4.34 -11.82 20.98
CA THR A 157 3.33 -11.97 22.03
C THR A 157 4.04 -12.01 23.39
N ALA A 158 3.61 -11.17 24.32
CA ALA A 158 4.17 -11.18 25.69
C ALA A 158 4.16 -12.63 26.23
N LYS A 159 5.33 -13.10 26.69
CA LYS A 159 5.40 -14.40 27.36
C LYS A 159 4.43 -14.40 28.53
N PRO A 160 3.64 -15.45 28.74
CA PRO A 160 2.80 -15.54 29.92
C PRO A 160 3.68 -15.37 31.15
N VAL A 161 3.32 -14.40 31.99
CA VAL A 161 3.96 -14.20 33.31
C VAL A 161 3.70 -15.48 34.08
N LYS A 162 4.72 -16.27 34.32
CA LYS A 162 4.63 -17.37 35.28
C LYS A 162 4.42 -16.70 36.66
N ASN A 163 3.18 -16.74 37.15
CA ASN A 163 2.95 -16.41 38.54
C ASN A 163 3.70 -17.46 39.40
N PRO A 164 4.39 -17.00 40.44
CA PRO A 164 5.14 -17.86 41.36
C PRO A 164 4.23 -18.81 42.14
#